data_9490a7051e9f1bc1d6ee5b3967242ec8
#
_entry.id   9490a7051e9f1bc1d6ee5b3967242ec8
#
_cell.length_a   1.000
_cell.length_b   1.000
_cell.length_c   1.000
_cell.angle_alpha   90.00
_cell.angle_beta   90.00
_cell.angle_gamma   90.00
#
_symmetry.space_group_name_H-M   'P 1'
#
loop_
_entity.id
_entity.type
_entity.pdbx_description
1 polymer ?
#
loop_
_entity_poly.entity_id
_entity_poly.type
_entity_poly.pdbx_seq_one_letter_code
_entity_poly.pdbx_strand_id
1 'polypeptide(L)'
;MGDVVLRHLAAERVLVDGTVLGDRLVVGSAGTGGWHAGEPMDDRARAALERRGYVDHGHRAQAFDTAWMDEADFVVCMARGHRQTLASMAKARAGDYRHDDRLVMMRSFDGRGGGDPDVPDPYYGDDAEFDLCLDLVESGCRGLVDHLADHLAEQVTDHLAEQVTAGEEQRDR
;
A
#
# COMPACT_ATOMS: atom_id res chain seq x y z
N MET A 1 1.10 5.55 9.98
CA MET A 1 -0.10 6.25 9.46
C MET A 1 -0.65 5.58 8.20
N GLY A 2 0.12 5.33 7.14
CA GLY A 2 -0.37 4.80 5.86
C GLY A 2 -1.19 3.51 5.95
N ASP A 3 -0.76 2.54 6.76
CA ASP A 3 -1.51 1.29 7.01
C ASP A 3 -2.92 1.55 7.56
N VAL A 4 -3.03 2.45 8.55
CA VAL A 4 -4.32 2.80 9.19
C VAL A 4 -5.26 3.49 8.21
N VAL A 5 -4.74 4.48 7.46
CA VAL A 5 -5.53 5.21 6.44
C VAL A 5 -5.99 4.28 5.32
N LEU A 6 -5.09 3.45 4.80
CA LEU A 6 -5.42 2.51 3.71
C LEU A 6 -6.52 1.52 4.13
N ARG A 7 -6.38 0.92 5.31
CA ARG A 7 -7.40 -0.01 5.84
C ARG A 7 -8.76 0.66 6.01
N HIS A 8 -8.78 1.89 6.52
CA HIS A 8 -10.01 2.65 6.71
C HIS A 8 -10.70 2.92 5.35
N LEU A 9 -9.97 3.47 4.40
CA LEU A 9 -10.53 3.78 3.07
C LEU A 9 -10.94 2.52 2.30
N ALA A 10 -10.18 1.44 2.41
CA ALA A 10 -10.53 0.17 1.77
C ALA A 10 -11.80 -0.47 2.38
N ALA A 11 -12.04 -0.29 3.69
CA ALA A 11 -13.26 -0.77 4.35
C ALA A 11 -14.52 -0.02 3.91
N GLU A 12 -14.38 1.19 3.36
CA GLU A 12 -15.49 1.99 2.83
C GLU A 12 -15.72 1.79 1.33
N ARG A 13 -14.76 1.14 0.62
CA ARG A 13 -14.83 0.96 -0.83
C ARG A 13 -15.58 -0.31 -1.21
N VAL A 14 -16.75 -0.14 -1.83
CA VAL A 14 -17.53 -1.25 -2.42
C VAL A 14 -17.08 -1.49 -3.87
N LEU A 15 -16.80 -2.73 -4.22
CA LEU A 15 -16.41 -3.18 -5.55
C LEU A 15 -17.62 -3.40 -6.45
N VAL A 16 -17.38 -3.59 -7.74
CA VAL A 16 -18.45 -3.79 -8.77
C VAL A 16 -19.27 -5.07 -8.52
N ASP A 17 -18.69 -6.07 -7.86
CA ASP A 17 -19.36 -7.31 -7.46
C ASP A 17 -20.14 -7.21 -6.14
N GLY A 18 -20.16 -6.04 -5.52
CA GLY A 18 -20.82 -5.76 -4.24
C GLY A 18 -20.02 -6.15 -3.00
N THR A 19 -18.81 -6.71 -3.14
CA THR A 19 -17.92 -7.00 -2.01
C THR A 19 -17.19 -5.72 -1.56
N VAL A 20 -16.62 -5.73 -0.35
CA VAL A 20 -15.84 -4.61 0.18
C VAL A 20 -14.36 -4.84 -0.13
N LEU A 21 -13.67 -3.82 -0.65
CA LEU A 21 -12.25 -3.93 -1.00
C LEU A 21 -11.42 -4.37 0.22
N GLY A 22 -11.71 -3.85 1.41
CA GLY A 22 -11.01 -4.20 2.64
C GLY A 22 -11.00 -5.70 2.95
N ASP A 23 -12.06 -6.42 2.59
CA ASP A 23 -12.17 -7.88 2.78
C ASP A 23 -11.31 -8.68 1.80
N ARG A 24 -10.80 -8.03 0.74
CA ARG A 24 -9.97 -8.63 -0.31
C ARG A 24 -8.49 -8.32 -0.13
N LEU A 25 -8.13 -7.46 0.82
CA LEU A 25 -6.76 -6.99 1.02
C LEU A 25 -6.13 -7.56 2.28
N VAL A 26 -4.88 -7.99 2.15
CA VAL A 26 -3.97 -8.18 3.28
C VAL A 26 -3.01 -6.99 3.28
N VAL A 27 -3.16 -6.10 4.25
CA VAL A 27 -2.33 -4.90 4.37
C VAL A 27 -1.34 -5.07 5.52
N GLY A 28 -0.09 -4.70 5.29
CA GLY A 28 0.95 -4.63 6.31
C GLY A 28 1.78 -3.36 6.13
N SER A 29 2.51 -2.97 7.16
CA SER A 29 3.49 -1.89 7.06
C SER A 29 4.77 -2.26 7.80
N ALA A 30 5.90 -1.77 7.31
CA ALA A 30 7.20 -2.06 7.87
C ALA A 30 8.19 -0.91 7.62
N GLY A 31 9.20 -0.82 8.46
CA GLY A 31 10.36 0.06 8.25
C GLY A 31 11.49 -0.68 7.54
N THR A 32 12.33 0.06 6.81
CA THR A 32 13.57 -0.48 6.23
C THR A 32 14.65 -0.75 7.28
N GLY A 33 14.45 -0.29 8.53
CA GLY A 33 15.27 -0.56 9.71
C GLY A 33 14.45 -1.18 10.84
N GLY A 34 15.13 -1.85 11.78
CA GLY A 34 14.52 -2.57 12.90
C GLY A 34 14.55 -1.85 14.25
N TRP A 35 14.96 -0.58 14.30
CA TRP A 35 15.23 0.13 15.57
C TRP A 35 14.03 0.24 16.50
N HIS A 36 12.82 0.34 15.94
CA HIS A 36 11.56 0.48 16.66
C HIS A 36 10.70 -0.78 16.64
N ALA A 37 11.25 -1.92 16.22
CA ALA A 37 10.46 -3.15 16.09
C ALA A 37 9.79 -3.53 17.43
N GLY A 38 8.47 -3.76 17.40
CA GLY A 38 7.64 -4.05 18.57
C GLY A 38 7.08 -2.82 19.29
N GLU A 39 7.59 -1.62 19.00
CA GLU A 39 7.07 -0.38 19.59
C GLU A 39 5.70 0.01 19.03
N PRO A 40 4.87 0.73 19.81
CA PRO A 40 3.63 1.31 19.29
C PRO A 40 3.92 2.44 18.31
N MET A 41 2.87 2.91 17.64
CA MET A 41 2.92 4.12 16.82
C MET A 41 3.34 5.34 17.68
N ASP A 42 4.09 6.28 17.10
CA ASP A 42 4.39 7.57 17.69
C ASP A 42 3.10 8.28 18.14
N ASP A 43 3.09 8.83 19.36
CA ASP A 43 1.89 9.44 19.95
C ASP A 43 1.36 10.62 19.13
N ARG A 44 2.24 11.40 18.47
CA ARG A 44 1.86 12.53 17.61
C ARG A 44 1.21 12.01 16.31
N ALA A 45 1.75 10.93 15.73
CA ALA A 45 1.16 10.29 14.57
C ALA A 45 -0.24 9.75 14.89
N ARG A 46 -0.41 9.14 16.06
CA ARG A 46 -1.71 8.65 16.54
C ARG A 46 -2.68 9.80 16.75
N ALA A 47 -2.26 10.88 17.42
CA ALA A 47 -3.09 12.06 17.65
C ALA A 47 -3.52 12.72 16.33
N ALA A 48 -2.64 12.80 15.31
CA ALA A 48 -2.98 13.31 13.99
C ALA A 48 -4.05 12.44 13.31
N LEU A 49 -3.94 11.12 13.37
CA LEU A 49 -4.94 10.19 12.86
C LEU A 49 -6.28 10.34 13.57
N GLU A 50 -6.28 10.38 14.89
CA GLU A 50 -7.49 10.52 15.72
C GLU A 50 -8.23 11.82 15.43
N ARG A 51 -7.53 12.95 15.23
CA ARG A 51 -8.14 14.23 14.85
C ARG A 51 -8.94 14.15 13.54
N ARG A 52 -8.61 13.20 12.66
CA ARG A 52 -9.28 12.96 11.36
C ARG A 52 -10.23 11.75 11.38
N GLY A 53 -10.46 11.16 12.55
CA GLY A 53 -11.39 10.05 12.72
C GLY A 53 -10.83 8.67 12.39
N TYR A 54 -9.52 8.56 12.13
CA TYR A 54 -8.88 7.26 11.96
C TYR A 54 -8.58 6.60 13.30
N VAL A 55 -8.79 5.29 13.38
CA VAL A 55 -8.55 4.52 14.60
C VAL A 55 -7.36 3.59 14.40
N ASP A 56 -6.34 3.74 15.27
CA ASP A 56 -5.25 2.77 15.35
C ASP A 56 -5.69 1.55 16.17
N HIS A 57 -5.77 0.39 15.53
CA HIS A 57 -6.16 -0.87 16.16
C HIS A 57 -4.98 -1.61 16.80
N GLY A 58 -3.98 -0.89 17.30
CA GLY A 58 -2.85 -1.46 18.02
C GLY A 58 -1.66 -1.79 17.10
N HIS A 59 -1.39 -0.91 16.14
CA HIS A 59 -0.22 -1.01 15.27
C HIS A 59 1.07 -1.24 16.06
N ARG A 60 1.92 -2.15 15.57
CA ARG A 60 3.27 -2.39 16.07
C ARG A 60 4.27 -2.25 14.93
N ALA A 61 5.31 -1.48 15.19
CA ALA A 61 6.41 -1.32 14.25
C ALA A 61 7.12 -2.65 14.01
N GLN A 62 7.48 -2.92 12.76
CA GLN A 62 8.24 -4.12 12.39
C GLN A 62 9.25 -3.78 11.29
N ALA A 63 10.33 -4.56 11.22
CA ALA A 63 11.28 -4.48 10.13
C ALA A 63 10.71 -5.18 8.89
N PHE A 64 11.05 -4.67 7.71
CA PHE A 64 10.67 -5.30 6.45
C PHE A 64 11.38 -6.66 6.30
N ASP A 65 10.60 -7.72 6.11
CA ASP A 65 11.13 -9.03 5.74
C ASP A 65 11.19 -9.14 4.21
N THR A 66 12.36 -9.47 3.69
CA THR A 66 12.57 -9.63 2.24
C THR A 66 11.75 -10.78 1.64
N ALA A 67 11.25 -11.72 2.45
CA ALA A 67 10.33 -12.76 1.99
C ALA A 67 9.02 -12.18 1.47
N TRP A 68 8.57 -11.06 2.03
CA TRP A 68 7.33 -10.39 1.59
C TRP A 68 7.40 -9.85 0.15
N MET A 69 8.60 -9.65 -0.40
CA MET A 69 8.75 -9.29 -1.81
C MET A 69 8.23 -10.37 -2.77
N ASP A 70 8.21 -11.63 -2.35
CA ASP A 70 7.68 -12.73 -3.15
C ASP A 70 6.15 -12.87 -2.99
N GLU A 71 5.61 -12.42 -1.87
CA GLU A 71 4.21 -12.62 -1.45
C GLU A 71 3.32 -11.42 -1.78
N ALA A 72 3.87 -10.18 -1.74
CA ALA A 72 3.08 -8.97 -1.92
C ALA A 72 2.85 -8.65 -3.40
N ASP A 73 1.62 -8.30 -3.76
CA ASP A 73 1.29 -7.76 -5.08
C ASP A 73 1.87 -6.35 -5.27
N PHE A 74 1.88 -5.54 -4.20
CA PHE A 74 2.44 -4.19 -4.20
C PHE A 74 3.25 -3.93 -2.93
N VAL A 75 4.41 -3.30 -3.08
CA VAL A 75 5.21 -2.75 -1.99
C VAL A 75 5.28 -1.24 -2.16
N VAL A 76 4.51 -0.52 -1.34
CA VAL A 76 4.33 0.92 -1.46
C VAL A 76 5.37 1.66 -0.63
N CYS A 77 6.24 2.39 -1.29
CA CYS A 77 7.34 3.13 -0.69
C CYS A 77 6.93 4.57 -0.38
N MET A 78 7.21 5.06 0.84
CA MET A 78 6.94 6.44 1.23
C MET A 78 7.98 7.42 0.69
N ALA A 79 9.21 6.96 0.40
CA ALA A 79 10.29 7.80 -0.12
C ALA A 79 11.18 7.02 -1.10
N ARG A 80 11.87 7.74 -1.99
CA ARG A 80 12.86 7.17 -2.93
C ARG A 80 13.95 6.38 -2.23
N GLY A 81 14.38 6.83 -1.04
CA GLY A 81 15.34 6.12 -0.20
C GLY A 81 14.85 4.74 0.21
N HIS A 82 13.56 4.59 0.55
CA HIS A 82 12.96 3.29 0.85
C HIS A 82 12.98 2.39 -0.39
N ARG A 83 12.54 2.90 -1.55
CA ARG A 83 12.55 2.15 -2.81
C ARG A 83 13.96 1.65 -3.18
N GLN A 84 14.98 2.51 -3.05
CA GLN A 84 16.37 2.14 -3.32
C GLN A 84 16.88 1.05 -2.37
N THR A 85 16.58 1.18 -1.07
CA THR A 85 16.96 0.19 -0.06
C THR A 85 16.32 -1.15 -0.35
N LEU A 86 15.01 -1.18 -0.61
CA LEU A 86 14.27 -2.39 -0.90
C LEU A 86 14.73 -3.06 -2.22
N ALA A 87 14.96 -2.28 -3.27
CA ALA A 87 15.53 -2.78 -4.52
C ALA A 87 16.90 -3.42 -4.32
N SER A 88 17.74 -2.82 -3.46
CA SER A 88 19.05 -3.37 -3.12
C SER A 88 18.95 -4.68 -2.32
N MET A 89 18.01 -4.75 -1.36
CA MET A 89 17.74 -5.97 -0.58
C MET A 89 17.23 -7.10 -1.50
N ALA A 90 16.31 -6.79 -2.40
CA ALA A 90 15.77 -7.74 -3.37
C ALA A 90 16.86 -8.31 -4.30
N LYS A 91 17.72 -7.43 -4.82
CA LYS A 91 18.86 -7.84 -5.66
C LYS A 91 19.86 -8.72 -4.91
N ALA A 92 20.14 -8.41 -3.65
CA ALA A 92 21.03 -9.22 -2.82
C ALA A 92 20.46 -10.62 -2.54
N ARG A 93 19.13 -10.77 -2.44
CA ARG A 93 18.46 -12.05 -2.22
C ARG A 93 18.37 -12.92 -3.46
N ALA A 94 17.98 -12.36 -4.61
CA ALA A 94 17.57 -13.11 -5.80
C ALA A 94 18.54 -12.96 -7.00
N GLY A 95 19.62 -12.18 -6.88
CA GLY A 95 20.61 -11.95 -7.95
C GLY A 95 20.09 -11.05 -9.08
N ASP A 96 18.89 -11.30 -9.59
CA ASP A 96 18.18 -10.45 -10.56
C ASP A 96 16.76 -10.24 -10.04
N TYR A 97 16.45 -9.00 -9.64
CA TYR A 97 15.14 -8.68 -9.12
C TYR A 97 14.18 -8.32 -10.26
N ARG A 98 13.30 -9.26 -10.61
CA ARG A 98 12.35 -9.15 -11.72
C ARG A 98 11.04 -8.42 -11.37
N HIS A 99 10.87 -7.93 -10.13
CA HIS A 99 9.61 -7.36 -9.63
C HIS A 99 9.73 -5.88 -9.26
N ASP A 100 10.55 -5.11 -10.00
CA ASP A 100 10.70 -3.66 -9.76
C ASP A 100 9.39 -2.88 -10.00
N ASP A 101 8.51 -3.41 -10.85
CA ASP A 101 7.14 -2.91 -11.11
C ASP A 101 6.22 -2.96 -9.89
N ARG A 102 6.46 -3.88 -8.95
CA ARG A 102 5.70 -3.95 -7.67
C ARG A 102 6.19 -2.96 -6.62
N LEU A 103 7.39 -2.39 -6.77
CA LEU A 103 7.91 -1.33 -5.91
C LEU A 103 7.41 0.04 -6.38
N VAL A 104 6.30 0.47 -5.86
CA VAL A 104 5.63 1.72 -6.25
C VAL A 104 5.81 2.80 -5.18
N MET A 105 5.69 4.07 -5.58
CA MET A 105 5.74 5.19 -4.65
C MET A 105 4.34 5.55 -4.19
N MET A 106 4.12 5.84 -2.90
CA MET A 106 2.82 6.28 -2.38
C MET A 106 2.28 7.48 -3.17
N ARG A 107 3.11 8.45 -3.47
CA ARG A 107 2.72 9.65 -4.18
C ARG A 107 2.56 9.51 -5.69
N SER A 108 2.85 8.33 -6.27
CA SER A 108 2.47 8.05 -7.67
C SER A 108 0.96 7.91 -7.83
N PHE A 109 0.25 7.62 -6.75
CA PHE A 109 -1.21 7.56 -6.69
C PHE A 109 -1.86 8.90 -6.32
N ASP A 110 -1.08 9.92 -5.97
CA ASP A 110 -1.58 11.26 -5.69
C ASP A 110 -1.98 11.95 -7.00
N GLY A 111 -3.28 12.08 -7.26
CA GLY A 111 -3.81 12.69 -8.48
C GLY A 111 -3.45 14.16 -8.70
N ARG A 112 -2.73 14.79 -7.76
CA ARG A 112 -2.28 16.19 -7.86
C ARG A 112 -1.13 16.42 -8.83
N GLY A 113 -0.44 15.33 -9.26
CA GLY A 113 0.63 15.34 -10.27
C GLY A 113 1.77 16.34 -10.04
N GLY A 114 3.04 15.95 -10.26
CA GLY A 114 4.14 16.91 -10.45
C GLY A 114 4.80 17.50 -9.20
N GLY A 115 4.67 16.86 -8.02
CA GLY A 115 5.38 17.24 -6.80
C GLY A 115 6.57 16.34 -6.49
N ASP A 116 7.22 16.56 -5.33
CA ASP A 116 8.21 15.63 -4.78
C ASP A 116 7.56 14.25 -4.60
N PRO A 117 8.13 13.17 -5.14
CA PRO A 117 7.58 11.82 -5.00
C PRO A 117 7.69 11.26 -3.57
N ASP A 118 8.41 11.92 -2.68
CA ASP A 118 8.61 11.50 -1.30
C ASP A 118 7.50 12.07 -0.40
N VAL A 119 7.02 11.24 0.54
CA VAL A 119 6.29 11.69 1.72
C VAL A 119 7.33 12.06 2.76
N PRO A 120 7.38 13.32 3.25
CA PRO A 120 8.36 13.74 4.24
C PRO A 120 8.15 13.00 5.56
N ASP A 121 9.25 12.65 6.24
CA ASP A 121 9.20 12.05 7.57
C ASP A 121 9.01 13.15 8.63
N PRO A 122 7.87 13.17 9.37
CA PRO A 122 7.58 14.21 10.34
C PRO A 122 8.25 13.99 11.70
N TYR A 123 9.10 12.98 11.86
CA TYR A 123 9.60 12.52 13.18
C TYR A 123 10.28 13.63 14.00
N TYR A 124 11.06 14.51 13.35
CA TYR A 124 11.73 15.65 14.02
C TYR A 124 10.89 16.94 13.99
N GLY A 125 9.68 16.86 13.44
CA GLY A 125 8.81 18.00 13.29
C GLY A 125 7.80 18.18 14.41
N ASP A 126 6.93 19.15 14.21
CA ASP A 126 5.80 19.45 15.09
C ASP A 126 4.47 18.85 14.56
N ASP A 127 3.36 19.19 15.21
CA ASP A 127 2.04 18.69 14.83
C ASP A 127 1.64 19.07 13.39
N ALA A 128 2.09 20.25 12.90
CA ALA A 128 1.77 20.69 11.53
C ALA A 128 2.47 19.83 10.48
N GLU A 129 3.68 19.33 10.76
CA GLU A 129 4.39 18.42 9.87
C GLU A 129 3.77 17.03 9.87
N PHE A 130 3.23 16.56 11.01
CA PHE A 130 2.41 15.34 11.05
C PHE A 130 1.13 15.49 10.26
N ASP A 131 0.44 16.64 10.34
CA ASP A 131 -0.76 16.92 9.55
C ASP A 131 -0.45 16.99 8.06
N LEU A 132 0.65 17.63 7.65
CA LEU A 132 1.11 17.67 6.25
C LEU A 132 1.44 16.25 5.73
N CYS A 133 2.17 15.47 6.51
CA CYS A 133 2.47 14.08 6.16
C CYS A 133 1.17 13.29 5.96
N LEU A 134 0.20 13.47 6.85
CA LEU A 134 -1.09 12.78 6.76
C LEU A 134 -1.90 13.23 5.54
N ASP A 135 -1.89 14.52 5.15
CA ASP A 135 -2.51 15.02 3.92
C ASP A 135 -1.99 14.29 2.67
N LEU A 136 -0.66 14.09 2.60
CA LEU A 136 -0.03 13.40 1.48
C LEU A 136 -0.33 11.91 1.47
N VAL A 137 -0.33 11.29 2.65
CA VAL A 137 -0.68 9.87 2.83
C VAL A 137 -2.14 9.62 2.45
N GLU A 138 -3.08 10.48 2.91
CA GLU A 138 -4.49 10.35 2.55
C GLU A 138 -4.71 10.46 1.05
N SER A 139 -4.07 11.45 0.40
CA SER A 139 -4.19 11.64 -1.04
C SER A 139 -3.67 10.43 -1.81
N GLY A 140 -2.49 9.91 -1.45
CA GLY A 140 -1.93 8.72 -2.05
C GLY A 140 -2.76 7.46 -1.78
N CYS A 141 -3.27 7.28 -0.55
CA CYS A 141 -4.11 6.14 -0.21
C CYS A 141 -5.45 6.13 -0.96
N ARG A 142 -6.07 7.30 -1.21
CA ARG A 142 -7.30 7.39 -2.02
C ARG A 142 -7.07 6.88 -3.44
N GLY A 143 -6.02 7.37 -4.11
CA GLY A 143 -5.70 6.90 -5.45
C GLY A 143 -5.23 5.44 -5.48
N LEU A 144 -4.55 4.96 -4.43
CA LEU A 144 -4.18 3.56 -4.31
C LEU A 144 -5.43 2.67 -4.17
N VAL A 145 -6.43 3.08 -3.38
CA VAL A 145 -7.72 2.36 -3.25
C VAL A 145 -8.43 2.26 -4.61
N ASP A 146 -8.46 3.35 -5.38
CA ASP A 146 -9.05 3.32 -6.73
C ASP A 146 -8.27 2.38 -7.64
N HIS A 147 -6.94 2.46 -7.66
CA HIS A 147 -6.08 1.57 -8.44
C HIS A 147 -6.26 0.08 -8.09
N LEU A 148 -6.33 -0.25 -6.80
CA LEU A 148 -6.55 -1.62 -6.35
C LEU A 148 -7.95 -2.14 -6.73
N ALA A 149 -8.97 -1.28 -6.66
CA ALA A 149 -10.33 -1.65 -7.08
C ALA A 149 -10.38 -1.94 -8.59
N ASP A 150 -9.74 -1.12 -9.41
CA ASP A 150 -9.66 -1.30 -10.86
C ASP A 150 -8.87 -2.58 -11.22
N HIS A 151 -7.74 -2.82 -10.56
CA HIS A 151 -6.92 -4.03 -10.76
C HIS A 151 -7.69 -5.32 -10.45
N LEU A 152 -8.47 -5.34 -9.35
CA LEU A 152 -9.31 -6.48 -9.01
C LEU A 152 -10.47 -6.68 -10.02
N ALA A 153 -11.05 -5.59 -10.54
CA ALA A 153 -12.09 -5.66 -11.56
C ALA A 153 -11.55 -6.25 -12.88
N GLU A 154 -10.35 -5.89 -13.29
CA GLU A 154 -9.67 -6.45 -14.47
C GLU A 154 -9.43 -7.95 -14.30
N GLN A 155 -8.91 -8.39 -13.15
CA GLN A 155 -8.67 -9.83 -12.87
C GLN A 155 -9.96 -10.66 -12.95
N VAL A 156 -11.07 -10.14 -12.46
CA VAL A 156 -12.38 -10.82 -12.55
C VAL A 156 -12.83 -10.94 -14.00
N THR A 157 -12.65 -9.89 -14.79
CA THR A 157 -13.05 -9.86 -16.21
C THR A 157 -12.23 -10.85 -17.03
N ASP A 158 -10.91 -10.91 -16.82
CA ASP A 158 -10.02 -11.84 -17.52
C ASP A 158 -10.34 -13.28 -17.18
N HIS A 159 -10.58 -13.59 -15.91
CA HIS A 159 -10.96 -14.93 -15.47
C HIS A 159 -12.31 -15.41 -16.09
N LEU A 160 -13.29 -14.51 -16.18
CA LEU A 160 -14.57 -14.82 -16.82
C LEU A 160 -14.40 -15.06 -18.33
N ALA A 161 -13.55 -14.27 -19.00
CA ALA A 161 -13.26 -14.44 -20.42
C ALA A 161 -12.60 -15.80 -20.71
N GLU A 162 -11.64 -16.21 -19.88
CA GLU A 162 -11.00 -17.54 -19.97
C GLU A 162 -11.99 -18.68 -19.78
N GLN A 163 -12.93 -18.57 -18.83
CA GLN A 163 -13.95 -19.59 -18.60
C GLN A 163 -14.93 -19.73 -19.76
N VAL A 164 -15.32 -18.62 -20.40
CA VAL A 164 -16.20 -18.63 -21.57
C VAL A 164 -15.51 -19.33 -22.73
N THR A 165 -14.26 -18.99 -23.01
CA THR A 165 -13.47 -19.58 -24.11
C THR A 165 -13.29 -21.09 -23.90
N ALA A 166 -12.96 -21.53 -22.69
CA ALA A 166 -12.81 -22.95 -22.36
C ALA A 166 -14.14 -23.73 -22.48
N GLY A 167 -15.27 -23.07 -22.16
CA GLY A 167 -16.61 -23.67 -22.31
C GLY A 167 -17.07 -23.83 -23.74
N GLU A 168 -16.68 -22.95 -24.65
CA GLU A 168 -16.93 -23.04 -26.09
C GLU A 168 -16.13 -24.16 -26.73
N GLU A 169 -14.84 -24.30 -26.41
CA GLU A 169 -13.99 -25.38 -26.93
C GLU A 169 -14.46 -26.79 -26.51
N GLN A 170 -15.12 -26.91 -25.36
CA GLN A 170 -15.71 -28.21 -24.91
C GLN A 170 -17.03 -28.55 -25.58
N ARG A 171 -17.75 -27.59 -26.15
CA ARG A 171 -19.02 -27.83 -26.86
C ARG A 171 -18.84 -28.25 -28.33
N ASP A 172 -17.66 -27.94 -28.90
CA ASP A 172 -17.33 -28.27 -30.30
C ASP A 172 -16.61 -29.63 -30.46
N ARG A 173 -16.49 -30.41 -29.38
CA ARG A 173 -15.93 -31.78 -29.38
C ARG A 173 -17.03 -32.82 -29.15
#